data_693e34573516831ac7b03133692c215c
#
_entry.id   693e34573516831ac7b03133692c215c
#
_cell.length_a   1.000
_cell.length_b   1.000
_cell.length_c   1.000
_cell.angle_alpha   90.00
_cell.angle_beta   90.00
_cell.angle_gamma   90.00
#
_symmetry.space_group_name_H-M   'P 1'
#
loop_
_entity.id
_entity.type
_entity.pdbx_description
1 polymer ?
#
loop_
_entity_poly.entity_id
_entity_poly.type
_entity_poly.pdbx_seq_one_letter_code
_entity_poly.pdbx_strand_id
1 'polypeptide(L)'
;MSRLSSSTSRRAEVPRPAATSRPVRGSRSGGSLAAPIIVAIGVVVGAICFAVTTWLLDSADLGVEQRLARLEAESATLREELASARTERLGLQADMARLRDEVSLMANRAPVAALPVGTDMPADLGSEDFEQAPTEALTEQMKLAKAKFNKGITQPRNATMFAILGNPREDYGTDCRPLTNPRLSALKETRQIGPITVTMLKPALDSLTVVLDKLKASDPDIYAKLGTAGALCARFIRGSSTSISNHSWGTAIDITLEKQLDGFGDGGTQFGLLILAEYFNEEGWFWGAAYNSREDSMHFEVGEETLRKWQAEGKL
;
A
#
# COMPACT_ATOMS: atom_id res chain seq x y z
N MET A 1 26.61 54.43 12.85
CA MET A 1 26.19 55.25 14.04
C MET A 1 25.89 54.26 15.13
N SER A 2 26.83 54.13 15.99
CA SER A 2 26.90 54.51 17.40
C SER A 2 26.14 53.53 18.30
N ARG A 3 26.62 53.03 19.41
CA ARG A 3 27.89 52.97 20.17
C ARG A 3 27.67 51.89 21.22
N LEU A 4 28.60 51.03 21.43
CA LEU A 4 29.37 50.70 22.63
C LEU A 4 28.90 51.38 23.94
N SER A 5 28.69 50.58 24.98
CA SER A 5 29.17 50.95 26.30
C SER A 5 29.42 49.76 27.21
N SER A 6 30.66 49.60 27.55
CA SER A 6 31.29 48.82 28.59
C SER A 6 31.09 49.49 29.94
N SER A 7 31.00 48.76 31.04
CA SER A 7 31.28 49.22 32.35
C SER A 7 31.92 48.15 33.22
N THR A 8 33.17 48.34 33.44
CA THR A 8 34.08 47.83 34.48
C THR A 8 33.81 48.43 35.85
N SER A 9 34.28 47.73 36.87
CA SER A 9 34.74 48.21 38.18
C SER A 9 34.02 47.55 39.35
N ARG A 10 34.57 47.17 40.45
CA ARG A 10 35.89 47.38 41.08
C ARG A 10 36.02 46.36 42.23
N ARG A 11 37.25 45.98 42.47
CA ARG A 11 37.86 45.26 43.57
C ARG A 11 37.76 46.08 44.84
N ALA A 12 37.51 45.47 46.00
CA ALA A 12 37.85 46.00 47.30
C ALA A 12 38.41 44.89 48.18
N GLU A 13 39.55 45.22 48.74
CA GLU A 13 40.52 44.46 49.49
C GLU A 13 40.40 44.77 50.99
N VAL A 14 40.56 43.68 51.83
CA VAL A 14 41.26 43.66 53.14
C VAL A 14 40.52 44.24 54.37
N PRO A 15 40.74 43.74 55.63
CA PRO A 15 41.94 43.09 56.21
C PRO A 15 41.67 41.84 57.13
N ARG A 16 42.78 41.16 57.43
CA ARG A 16 42.93 40.23 58.57
C ARG A 16 43.16 40.95 59.88
N PRO A 17 42.85 40.31 61.00
CA PRO A 17 43.85 40.22 62.07
C PRO A 17 43.99 38.86 62.76
N ALA A 18 45.23 38.56 63.00
CA ALA A 18 45.92 38.06 64.17
C ALA A 18 45.53 36.72 64.83
N ALA A 19 46.54 35.93 64.88
CA ALA A 19 46.67 34.65 65.58
C ALA A 19 46.61 34.80 67.14
N THR A 20 45.93 33.84 67.75
CA THR A 20 46.25 33.45 69.16
C THR A 20 46.39 31.93 69.23
N SER A 21 47.54 31.53 69.69
CA SER A 21 47.96 30.19 70.01
C SER A 21 47.39 29.68 71.34
N ARG A 22 47.00 28.39 71.42
CA ARG A 22 47.22 27.44 72.53
C ARG A 22 46.12 26.42 72.67
N PRO A 23 46.33 25.23 73.27
CA PRO A 23 47.40 24.24 73.10
C PRO A 23 46.86 22.84 72.70
N VAL A 24 47.77 22.03 72.22
CA VAL A 24 47.63 20.61 71.95
C VAL A 24 47.15 19.83 73.16
N ARG A 25 46.03 19.08 73.01
CA ARG A 25 45.67 17.98 73.88
C ARG A 25 45.55 16.71 72.99
N GLY A 26 46.50 15.85 73.18
CA GLY A 26 46.52 14.54 72.47
C GLY A 26 45.27 13.76 72.74
N SER A 27 44.61 13.36 71.68
CA SER A 27 43.57 12.35 71.73
C SER A 27 44.09 11.09 71.03
N ARG A 28 44.14 10.01 71.77
CA ARG A 28 44.50 8.65 71.30
C ARG A 28 43.57 8.30 70.14
N SER A 29 44.17 8.02 68.96
CA SER A 29 43.46 7.42 67.84
C SER A 29 43.10 6.00 68.17
N GLY A 30 41.87 5.76 68.54
CA GLY A 30 41.25 4.45 68.37
C GLY A 30 41.05 4.21 66.87
N GLY A 31 41.87 3.35 66.29
CA GLY A 31 41.74 3.00 64.88
C GLY A 31 40.37 2.37 64.63
N SER A 32 39.46 3.13 64.01
CA SER A 32 38.19 2.63 63.56
C SER A 32 38.44 1.62 62.42
N LEU A 33 38.22 0.34 62.67
CA LEU A 33 38.23 -0.73 61.67
C LEU A 33 37.13 -0.57 60.60
N ALA A 34 36.29 0.43 60.74
CA ALA A 34 35.20 0.70 59.82
C ALA A 34 35.66 1.15 58.42
N ALA A 35 36.72 1.94 58.33
CA ALA A 35 37.22 2.45 57.06
C ALA A 35 37.73 1.35 56.12
N PRO A 36 38.58 0.41 56.54
CA PRO A 36 39.01 -0.69 55.66
C PRO A 36 37.88 -1.64 55.27
N ILE A 37 36.86 -1.84 56.10
CA ILE A 37 35.71 -2.64 55.81
C ILE A 37 34.84 -2.01 54.73
N ILE A 38 34.61 -0.68 54.79
CA ILE A 38 33.84 0.04 53.79
C ILE A 38 34.55 -0.01 52.44
N VAL A 39 35.88 0.18 52.40
CA VAL A 39 36.65 0.06 51.16
C VAL A 39 36.59 -1.35 50.57
N ALA A 40 36.74 -2.39 51.44
CA ALA A 40 36.63 -3.79 50.96
C ALA A 40 35.25 -4.11 50.38
N ILE A 41 34.16 -3.63 51.03
CA ILE A 41 32.79 -3.80 50.49
C ILE A 41 32.64 -3.06 49.18
N GLY A 42 33.14 -1.88 49.06
CA GLY A 42 33.11 -1.08 47.82
C GLY A 42 33.81 -1.79 46.63
N VAL A 43 34.98 -2.38 46.87
CA VAL A 43 35.73 -3.16 45.90
C VAL A 43 34.96 -4.44 45.46
N VAL A 44 34.36 -5.14 46.40
CA VAL A 44 33.57 -6.35 46.09
C VAL A 44 32.32 -6.02 45.33
N VAL A 45 31.59 -4.96 45.70
CA VAL A 45 30.40 -4.49 44.96
C VAL A 45 30.79 -4.02 43.55
N GLY A 46 31.88 -3.28 43.43
CA GLY A 46 32.42 -2.84 42.13
C GLY A 46 32.80 -4.02 41.23
N ALA A 47 33.43 -5.05 41.78
CA ALA A 47 33.79 -6.25 41.02
C ALA A 47 32.55 -7.05 40.56
N ILE A 48 31.53 -7.16 41.42
CA ILE A 48 30.27 -7.82 41.10
C ILE A 48 29.53 -7.01 39.99
N CYS A 49 29.42 -5.70 40.14
CA CYS A 49 28.81 -4.87 39.11
C CYS A 49 29.54 -4.98 37.76
N PHE A 50 30.86 -4.98 37.77
CA PHE A 50 31.68 -5.16 36.56
C PHE A 50 31.46 -6.55 35.94
N ALA A 51 31.46 -7.61 36.73
CA ALA A 51 31.21 -8.98 36.26
C ALA A 51 29.77 -9.14 35.67
N VAL A 52 28.76 -8.52 36.31
CA VAL A 52 27.37 -8.56 35.82
C VAL A 52 27.23 -7.76 34.51
N THR A 53 27.87 -6.58 34.40
CA THR A 53 27.81 -5.80 33.20
C THR A 53 28.54 -6.47 32.03
N THR A 54 29.72 -7.08 32.27
CA THR A 54 30.42 -7.83 31.20
C THR A 54 29.62 -9.06 30.76
N TRP A 55 29.02 -9.79 31.72
CA TRP A 55 28.16 -10.94 31.38
C TRP A 55 26.90 -10.54 30.60
N LEU A 56 26.27 -9.43 30.95
CA LEU A 56 25.10 -8.89 30.21
C LEU A 56 25.47 -8.43 28.78
N LEU A 57 26.64 -7.79 28.61
CA LEU A 57 27.12 -7.38 27.30
C LEU A 57 27.45 -8.59 26.42
N ASP A 58 28.14 -9.58 26.98
CA ASP A 58 28.53 -10.81 26.26
C ASP A 58 27.29 -11.65 25.86
N SER A 59 26.29 -11.74 26.74
CA SER A 59 25.02 -12.41 26.44
C SER A 59 24.17 -11.68 25.39
N ALA A 60 24.25 -10.35 25.32
CA ALA A 60 23.58 -9.55 24.32
C ALA A 60 24.23 -9.72 22.94
N ASP A 61 25.56 -9.77 22.87
CA ASP A 61 26.31 -9.98 21.62
C ASP A 61 26.03 -11.36 21.01
N LEU A 62 26.01 -12.42 21.81
CA LEU A 62 25.65 -13.77 21.35
C LEU A 62 24.23 -13.83 20.74
N GLY A 63 23.28 -13.08 21.31
CA GLY A 63 21.93 -12.99 20.80
C GLY A 63 21.83 -12.24 19.46
N VAL A 64 22.66 -11.23 19.25
CA VAL A 64 22.73 -10.45 18.00
C VAL A 64 23.39 -11.28 16.91
N GLU A 65 24.51 -11.94 17.20
CA GLU A 65 25.21 -12.81 16.23
C GLU A 65 24.33 -13.97 15.75
N GLN A 66 23.59 -14.62 16.65
CA GLN A 66 22.65 -15.68 16.27
C GLN A 66 21.50 -15.16 15.38
N ARG A 67 20.99 -13.97 15.65
CA ARG A 67 19.97 -13.34 14.80
C ARG A 67 20.55 -12.95 13.43
N LEU A 68 21.76 -12.43 13.40
CA LEU A 68 22.44 -12.06 12.17
C LEU A 68 22.68 -13.29 11.29
N ALA A 69 23.23 -14.37 11.86
CA ALA A 69 23.45 -15.63 11.16
C ALA A 69 22.15 -16.23 10.61
N ARG A 70 21.04 -16.12 11.37
CA ARG A 70 19.72 -16.56 10.92
C ARG A 70 19.21 -15.72 9.74
N LEU A 71 19.33 -14.39 9.82
CA LEU A 71 18.93 -13.49 8.73
C LEU A 71 19.79 -13.68 7.48
N GLU A 72 21.08 -13.94 7.66
CA GLU A 72 21.98 -14.28 6.53
C GLU A 72 21.56 -15.59 5.86
N ALA A 73 21.25 -16.62 6.63
CA ALA A 73 20.75 -17.89 6.09
C ALA A 73 19.41 -17.72 5.37
N GLU A 74 18.47 -16.95 5.95
CA GLU A 74 17.17 -16.67 5.37
C GLU A 74 17.30 -15.83 4.08
N SER A 75 18.24 -14.88 4.05
CA SER A 75 18.54 -14.10 2.84
C SER A 75 19.19 -14.94 1.74
N ALA A 76 19.98 -15.94 2.11
CA ALA A 76 20.59 -16.86 1.15
C ALA A 76 19.54 -17.78 0.51
N THR A 77 18.62 -18.35 1.30
CA THR A 77 17.51 -19.16 0.78
C THR A 77 16.58 -18.36 -0.14
N LEU A 78 16.22 -17.15 0.25
CA LEU A 78 15.40 -16.27 -0.59
C LEU A 78 16.08 -15.89 -1.92
N ARG A 79 17.40 -15.72 -1.91
CA ARG A 79 18.16 -15.47 -3.16
C ARG A 79 18.15 -16.69 -4.07
N GLU A 80 18.25 -17.88 -3.51
CA GLU A 80 18.21 -19.13 -4.28
C GLU A 80 16.81 -19.37 -4.87
N GLU A 81 15.75 -19.15 -4.09
CA GLU A 81 14.36 -19.20 -4.56
C GLU A 81 14.11 -18.17 -5.66
N LEU A 82 14.60 -16.94 -5.49
CA LEU A 82 14.48 -15.91 -6.52
C LEU A 82 15.23 -16.27 -7.81
N ALA A 83 16.39 -16.90 -7.70
CA ALA A 83 17.17 -17.35 -8.86
C ALA A 83 16.45 -18.49 -9.60
N SER A 84 15.87 -19.45 -8.88
CA SER A 84 15.08 -20.54 -9.47
C SER A 84 13.82 -20.02 -10.16
N ALA A 85 13.07 -19.14 -9.50
CA ALA A 85 11.88 -18.51 -10.08
C ALA A 85 12.20 -17.67 -11.34
N ARG A 86 13.34 -17.00 -11.37
CA ARG A 86 13.82 -16.29 -12.58
C ARG A 86 14.10 -17.23 -13.73
N THR A 87 14.75 -18.37 -13.45
CA THR A 87 15.07 -19.37 -14.47
C THR A 87 13.78 -20.00 -15.04
N GLU A 88 12.84 -20.32 -14.19
CA GLU A 88 11.54 -20.85 -14.59
C GLU A 88 10.76 -19.84 -15.45
N ARG A 89 10.75 -18.57 -15.06
CA ARG A 89 10.13 -17.51 -15.86
C ARG A 89 10.76 -17.35 -17.25
N LEU A 90 12.09 -17.43 -17.33
CA LEU A 90 12.78 -17.37 -18.63
C LEU A 90 12.43 -18.59 -19.51
N GLY A 91 12.28 -19.77 -18.90
CA GLY A 91 11.82 -20.98 -19.60
C GLY A 91 10.41 -20.81 -20.18
N LEU A 92 9.47 -20.34 -19.33
CA LEU A 92 8.11 -20.06 -19.76
C LEU A 92 8.03 -19.00 -20.86
N GLN A 93 8.85 -17.95 -20.79
CA GLN A 93 8.92 -16.93 -21.84
C GLN A 93 9.41 -17.51 -23.18
N ALA A 94 10.39 -18.42 -23.14
CA ALA A 94 10.89 -19.09 -24.33
C ALA A 94 9.83 -20.02 -24.93
N ASP A 95 9.09 -20.76 -24.11
CA ASP A 95 8.00 -21.62 -24.55
C ASP A 95 6.84 -20.82 -25.16
N MET A 96 6.48 -19.69 -24.56
CA MET A 96 5.50 -18.75 -25.10
C MET A 96 5.92 -18.18 -26.46
N ALA A 97 7.19 -17.80 -26.63
CA ALA A 97 7.73 -17.34 -27.90
C ALA A 97 7.63 -18.44 -28.97
N ARG A 98 7.99 -19.69 -28.63
CA ARG A 98 7.91 -20.85 -29.51
C ARG A 98 6.45 -21.15 -29.95
N LEU A 99 5.50 -21.15 -29.00
CA LEU A 99 4.09 -21.33 -29.30
C LEU A 99 3.53 -20.23 -30.20
N ARG A 100 3.96 -18.98 -30.00
CA ARG A 100 3.57 -17.85 -30.85
C ARG A 100 4.05 -18.01 -32.29
N ASP A 101 5.28 -18.47 -32.46
CA ASP A 101 5.85 -18.76 -33.79
C ASP A 101 5.11 -19.94 -34.46
N GLU A 102 4.75 -20.96 -33.69
CA GLU A 102 3.99 -22.14 -34.20
C GLU A 102 2.58 -21.76 -34.64
N VAL A 103 1.89 -20.92 -33.86
CA VAL A 103 0.57 -20.34 -34.21
C VAL A 103 0.68 -19.46 -35.45
N SER A 104 1.72 -18.65 -35.59
CA SER A 104 1.92 -17.81 -36.78
C SER A 104 2.19 -18.62 -38.03
N LEU A 105 2.93 -19.73 -37.90
CA LEU A 105 3.17 -20.69 -39.00
C LEU A 105 1.89 -21.44 -39.42
N MET A 106 1.02 -21.79 -38.45
CA MET A 106 -0.28 -22.39 -38.76
C MET A 106 -1.24 -21.41 -39.41
N ALA A 107 -1.29 -20.18 -38.94
CA ALA A 107 -2.12 -19.13 -39.54
C ALA A 107 -1.72 -18.79 -40.98
N ASN A 108 -0.44 -18.94 -41.34
CA ASN A 108 0.06 -18.73 -42.70
C ASN A 108 -0.10 -19.98 -43.61
N ARG A 109 -0.51 -21.13 -43.06
CA ARG A 109 -0.64 -22.41 -43.83
C ARG A 109 -2.03 -22.74 -44.33
N ALA A 110 -3.07 -22.03 -43.90
CA ALA A 110 -4.45 -22.31 -44.31
C ALA A 110 -4.94 -21.26 -45.32
N PRO A 111 -5.19 -21.61 -46.61
CA PRO A 111 -6.09 -20.82 -47.43
C PRO A 111 -7.49 -21.04 -46.90
N VAL A 112 -8.08 -20.01 -46.31
CA VAL A 112 -9.47 -20.04 -45.84
C VAL A 112 -10.38 -20.21 -47.06
N ALA A 113 -10.93 -21.43 -47.25
CA ALA A 113 -12.10 -21.62 -48.07
C ALA A 113 -13.26 -20.86 -47.40
N ALA A 114 -13.76 -19.84 -48.10
CA ALA A 114 -14.90 -19.07 -47.65
C ALA A 114 -16.12 -19.98 -47.47
N LEU A 115 -16.60 -20.15 -46.25
CA LEU A 115 -17.90 -20.70 -45.95
C LEU A 115 -18.96 -19.62 -46.17
N PRO A 116 -20.11 -19.91 -46.78
CA PRO A 116 -21.17 -18.96 -47.05
C PRO A 116 -21.81 -18.48 -45.75
N VAL A 117 -21.91 -17.15 -45.58
CA VAL A 117 -22.65 -16.50 -44.53
C VAL A 117 -24.13 -16.80 -44.71
N GLY A 118 -24.65 -17.72 -43.89
CA GLY A 118 -26.10 -17.90 -43.71
C GLY A 118 -26.61 -16.89 -42.68
N THR A 119 -27.41 -15.97 -43.18
CA THR A 119 -28.24 -15.08 -42.36
C THR A 119 -29.37 -15.87 -41.76
N ASP A 120 -29.28 -16.21 -40.48
CA ASP A 120 -30.42 -16.45 -39.58
C ASP A 120 -29.89 -16.45 -38.14
N MET A 121 -30.00 -15.27 -37.51
CA MET A 121 -29.88 -15.17 -36.04
C MET A 121 -31.31 -15.06 -35.47
N PRO A 122 -31.70 -15.94 -34.54
CA PRO A 122 -32.94 -15.76 -33.78
C PRO A 122 -32.79 -14.57 -32.82
N ALA A 123 -33.73 -13.65 -32.94
CA ALA A 123 -33.94 -12.60 -31.96
C ALA A 123 -34.69 -13.20 -30.78
N ASP A 124 -33.99 -13.70 -29.79
CA ASP A 124 -34.42 -13.80 -28.38
C ASP A 124 -33.23 -14.24 -27.52
N LEU A 125 -32.56 -13.30 -26.92
CA LEU A 125 -31.67 -13.55 -25.77
C LEU A 125 -32.21 -12.75 -24.59
N GLY A 126 -33.11 -13.44 -23.85
CA GLY A 126 -33.56 -13.05 -22.52
C GLY A 126 -32.38 -12.77 -21.60
N SER A 127 -32.65 -11.83 -20.76
CA SER A 127 -31.79 -11.27 -19.71
C SER A 127 -31.43 -12.29 -18.61
N GLU A 128 -30.67 -13.32 -18.91
CA GLU A 128 -29.97 -14.13 -17.89
C GLU A 128 -28.84 -14.88 -18.60
N ASP A 129 -27.63 -14.78 -18.04
CA ASP A 129 -26.40 -15.44 -18.46
C ASP A 129 -25.42 -14.60 -19.28
N PHE A 130 -24.87 -13.54 -18.63
CA PHE A 130 -23.48 -13.18 -18.88
C PHE A 130 -22.53 -14.09 -18.06
N GLU A 131 -22.90 -15.36 -17.97
CA GLU A 131 -22.02 -16.39 -17.47
C GLU A 131 -21.43 -17.15 -18.67
N GLN A 132 -20.08 -17.23 -18.63
CA GLN A 132 -19.29 -18.14 -19.45
C GLN A 132 -18.78 -17.64 -20.81
N ALA A 133 -17.89 -16.63 -20.77
CA ALA A 133 -16.66 -16.84 -21.52
C ALA A 133 -15.85 -17.94 -20.79
N PRO A 134 -15.12 -18.83 -21.50
CA PRO A 134 -14.33 -19.86 -20.85
C PRO A 134 -13.43 -19.18 -19.83
N THR A 135 -13.64 -19.51 -18.56
CA THR A 135 -12.85 -19.01 -17.44
C THR A 135 -11.47 -19.58 -17.65
N GLU A 136 -10.52 -18.77 -18.09
CA GLU A 136 -9.12 -19.16 -18.02
C GLU A 136 -8.85 -19.53 -16.56
N ALA A 137 -8.14 -20.64 -16.35
CA ALA A 137 -7.86 -21.10 -15.01
C ALA A 137 -7.07 -20.00 -14.27
N LEU A 138 -7.67 -19.45 -13.21
CA LEU A 138 -7.00 -18.47 -12.38
C LEU A 138 -5.64 -18.98 -11.93
N THR A 139 -4.61 -18.16 -12.00
CA THR A 139 -3.31 -18.46 -11.43
C THR A 139 -3.44 -18.69 -9.92
N GLU A 140 -2.55 -19.48 -9.34
CA GLU A 140 -2.55 -19.69 -7.87
C GLU A 140 -2.43 -18.37 -7.11
N GLN A 141 -1.69 -17.41 -7.65
CA GLN A 141 -1.57 -16.06 -7.11
C GLN A 141 -2.93 -15.34 -7.06
N MET A 142 -3.73 -15.45 -8.12
CA MET A 142 -5.06 -14.85 -8.15
C MET A 142 -6.05 -15.55 -7.21
N LYS A 143 -5.97 -16.88 -7.06
CA LYS A 143 -6.76 -17.61 -6.07
C LYS A 143 -6.47 -17.15 -4.66
N LEU A 144 -5.18 -16.99 -4.31
CA LEU A 144 -4.76 -16.46 -3.02
C LEU A 144 -5.20 -15.00 -2.83
N ALA A 145 -5.09 -14.17 -3.87
CA ALA A 145 -5.55 -12.78 -3.82
C ALA A 145 -7.05 -12.69 -3.54
N LYS A 146 -7.88 -13.44 -4.27
CA LYS A 146 -9.34 -13.50 -4.03
C LYS A 146 -9.68 -14.01 -2.63
N ALA A 147 -8.89 -14.93 -2.08
CA ALA A 147 -9.08 -15.43 -0.72
C ALA A 147 -8.67 -14.42 0.35
N LYS A 148 -7.70 -13.53 0.09
CA LYS A 148 -7.15 -12.55 1.05
C LYS A 148 -7.94 -11.25 1.08
N PHE A 149 -8.20 -10.65 -0.10
CA PHE A 149 -8.70 -9.28 -0.23
C PHE A 149 -10.23 -9.15 -0.13
N ASN A 150 -10.70 -7.91 -0.01
CA ASN A 150 -12.10 -7.50 0.10
C ASN A 150 -12.86 -8.11 1.30
N LYS A 151 -12.15 -8.48 2.37
CA LYS A 151 -12.80 -8.98 3.59
C LYS A 151 -13.62 -7.89 4.27
N GLY A 152 -14.95 -8.08 4.35
CA GLY A 152 -15.86 -7.09 4.92
C GLY A 152 -16.11 -5.87 4.02
N ILE A 153 -15.72 -5.94 2.73
CA ILE A 153 -15.97 -4.90 1.73
C ILE A 153 -16.85 -5.50 0.64
N THR A 154 -18.02 -4.95 0.46
CA THR A 154 -18.99 -5.38 -0.54
C THR A 154 -18.87 -4.53 -1.80
N GLN A 155 -18.84 -5.17 -2.97
CA GLN A 155 -18.97 -4.47 -4.24
C GLN A 155 -20.32 -3.74 -4.32
N PRO A 156 -20.35 -2.42 -4.56
CA PRO A 156 -21.62 -1.71 -4.66
C PRO A 156 -22.31 -2.03 -6.00
N ARG A 157 -23.52 -2.56 -5.91
CA ARG A 157 -24.36 -2.82 -7.08
C ARG A 157 -25.02 -1.53 -7.57
N ASN A 158 -25.45 -1.50 -8.84
CA ASN A 158 -26.14 -0.34 -9.40
C ASN A 158 -27.33 0.09 -8.54
N ALA A 159 -28.10 -0.84 -7.98
CA ALA A 159 -29.23 -0.51 -7.07
C ALA A 159 -28.76 0.29 -5.84
N THR A 160 -27.67 -0.09 -5.22
CA THR A 160 -27.04 0.65 -4.11
C THR A 160 -26.56 2.03 -4.55
N MET A 161 -25.89 2.08 -5.70
CA MET A 161 -25.39 3.33 -6.26
C MET A 161 -26.51 4.33 -6.57
N PHE A 162 -27.60 3.87 -7.17
CA PHE A 162 -28.78 4.69 -7.41
C PHE A 162 -29.42 5.17 -6.09
N ALA A 163 -29.52 4.30 -5.09
CA ALA A 163 -30.12 4.66 -3.80
C ALA A 163 -29.32 5.73 -3.04
N ILE A 164 -28.00 5.67 -3.09
CA ILE A 164 -27.10 6.58 -2.36
C ILE A 164 -26.82 7.85 -3.16
N LEU A 165 -26.48 7.73 -4.43
CA LEU A 165 -25.95 8.80 -5.25
C LEU A 165 -26.91 9.32 -6.32
N GLY A 166 -27.96 8.56 -6.62
CA GLY A 166 -28.89 8.88 -7.72
C GLY A 166 -28.33 8.51 -9.09
N ASN A 167 -29.10 8.83 -10.12
CA ASN A 167 -28.70 8.55 -11.51
C ASN A 167 -27.62 9.55 -11.98
N PRO A 168 -26.44 9.11 -12.44
CA PRO A 168 -25.41 10.00 -12.99
C PRO A 168 -25.85 10.80 -14.21
N ARG A 169 -26.68 10.19 -15.08
CA ARG A 169 -27.24 10.79 -16.29
C ARG A 169 -28.44 10.00 -16.76
N GLU A 170 -29.23 10.58 -17.67
CA GLU A 170 -30.44 9.93 -18.19
C GLU A 170 -30.16 8.96 -19.34
N ASP A 171 -29.15 9.23 -20.16
CA ASP A 171 -28.81 8.45 -21.34
C ASP A 171 -27.39 7.89 -21.28
N TYR A 172 -27.25 6.59 -21.44
CA TYR A 172 -25.95 5.91 -21.43
C TYR A 172 -25.60 5.35 -22.81
N GLY A 173 -24.32 5.20 -23.04
CA GLY A 173 -23.73 4.51 -24.18
C GLY A 173 -22.49 3.74 -23.73
N THR A 174 -21.74 3.24 -24.69
CA THR A 174 -20.45 2.59 -24.48
C THR A 174 -19.30 3.59 -24.29
N ASP A 175 -19.48 4.82 -24.74
CA ASP A 175 -18.49 5.89 -24.62
C ASP A 175 -18.64 6.68 -23.34
N CYS A 176 -17.53 7.25 -22.86
CA CYS A 176 -17.53 8.12 -21.71
C CYS A 176 -18.34 9.40 -21.99
N ARG A 177 -19.31 9.68 -21.16
CA ARG A 177 -20.12 10.88 -21.23
C ARG A 177 -20.05 11.69 -19.93
N PRO A 178 -20.24 13.01 -19.98
CA PRO A 178 -20.24 13.84 -18.77
C PRO A 178 -21.43 13.52 -17.85
N LEU A 179 -21.29 13.85 -16.56
CA LEU A 179 -22.39 13.84 -15.61
C LEU A 179 -23.43 14.89 -15.99
N THR A 180 -24.72 14.53 -15.86
CA THR A 180 -25.84 15.48 -15.98
C THR A 180 -26.56 15.68 -14.66
N ASN A 181 -26.32 14.82 -13.65
CA ASN A 181 -26.85 14.99 -12.29
C ASN A 181 -26.20 16.19 -11.59
N PRO A 182 -26.98 17.24 -11.21
CA PRO A 182 -26.42 18.44 -10.59
C PRO A 182 -25.73 18.17 -9.24
N ARG A 183 -26.27 17.24 -8.42
CA ARG A 183 -25.69 16.87 -7.14
C ARG A 183 -24.32 16.25 -7.31
N LEU A 184 -24.18 15.27 -8.20
CA LEU A 184 -22.89 14.64 -8.47
C LEU A 184 -21.91 15.62 -9.13
N SER A 185 -22.41 16.50 -10.00
CA SER A 185 -21.61 17.55 -10.63
C SER A 185 -21.05 18.54 -9.60
N ALA A 186 -21.80 18.86 -8.55
CA ALA A 186 -21.34 19.72 -7.45
C ALA A 186 -20.30 19.05 -6.55
N LEU A 187 -20.35 17.73 -6.41
CA LEU A 187 -19.37 16.93 -5.63
C LEU A 187 -18.14 16.56 -6.45
N LYS A 188 -18.18 16.71 -7.76
CA LYS A 188 -17.09 16.37 -8.67
C LYS A 188 -15.93 17.35 -8.53
N GLU A 189 -14.73 16.83 -8.40
CA GLU A 189 -13.51 17.61 -8.36
C GLU A 189 -12.43 16.92 -9.22
N THR A 190 -11.54 17.72 -9.83
CA THR A 190 -10.32 17.23 -10.46
C THR A 190 -9.16 17.60 -9.58
N ARG A 191 -8.37 16.61 -9.20
CA ARG A 191 -7.24 16.79 -8.28
C ARG A 191 -6.01 16.05 -8.77
N GLN A 192 -4.86 16.68 -8.60
CA GLN A 192 -3.58 15.99 -8.70
C GLN A 192 -3.26 15.37 -7.33
N ILE A 193 -3.08 14.05 -7.30
CA ILE A 193 -2.70 13.28 -6.12
C ILE A 193 -1.41 12.54 -6.47
N GLY A 194 -0.30 13.09 -6.02
CA GLY A 194 1.01 12.56 -6.37
C GLY A 194 1.26 12.51 -7.87
N PRO A 195 1.58 11.34 -8.46
CA PRO A 195 1.90 11.22 -9.87
C PRO A 195 0.68 11.23 -10.81
N ILE A 196 -0.55 11.15 -10.28
CA ILE A 196 -1.76 11.04 -11.08
C ILE A 196 -2.67 12.28 -10.95
N THR A 197 -3.37 12.61 -12.02
CA THR A 197 -4.43 13.62 -12.01
C THR A 197 -5.74 12.93 -12.37
N VAL A 198 -6.73 13.01 -11.48
CA VAL A 198 -8.00 12.30 -11.65
C VAL A 198 -9.19 13.18 -11.32
N THR A 199 -10.33 12.88 -11.94
CA THR A 199 -11.61 13.48 -11.64
C THR A 199 -12.52 12.47 -10.99
N MET A 200 -12.96 12.74 -9.75
CA MET A 200 -13.83 11.86 -8.98
C MET A 200 -14.75 12.70 -8.09
N LEU A 201 -15.62 12.05 -7.30
CA LEU A 201 -16.29 12.73 -6.21
C LEU A 201 -15.30 13.10 -5.11
N LYS A 202 -15.51 14.27 -4.49
CA LYS A 202 -14.61 14.80 -3.45
C LYS A 202 -14.30 13.79 -2.33
N PRO A 203 -15.27 13.06 -1.71
CA PRO A 203 -14.96 12.06 -0.70
C PRO A 203 -14.08 10.92 -1.20
N ALA A 204 -14.24 10.52 -2.47
CA ALA A 204 -13.40 9.50 -3.07
C ALA A 204 -11.96 10.01 -3.29
N LEU A 205 -11.78 11.28 -3.71
CA LEU A 205 -10.46 11.91 -3.81
C LEU A 205 -9.78 12.05 -2.45
N ASP A 206 -10.52 12.40 -1.41
CA ASP A 206 -10.00 12.53 -0.05
C ASP A 206 -9.50 11.16 0.46
N SER A 207 -10.26 10.08 0.25
CA SER A 207 -9.88 8.71 0.57
C SER A 207 -8.70 8.21 -0.29
N LEU A 208 -8.73 8.44 -1.60
CA LEU A 208 -7.63 8.09 -2.49
C LEU A 208 -6.31 8.79 -2.10
N THR A 209 -6.40 10.02 -1.60
CA THR A 209 -5.22 10.74 -1.09
C THR A 209 -4.59 9.97 0.08
N VAL A 210 -5.41 9.49 1.03
CA VAL A 210 -4.93 8.67 2.17
C VAL A 210 -4.25 7.38 1.68
N VAL A 211 -4.88 6.68 0.72
CA VAL A 211 -4.31 5.47 0.10
C VAL A 211 -2.92 5.75 -0.48
N LEU A 212 -2.80 6.81 -1.30
CA LEU A 212 -1.55 7.12 -1.98
C LEU A 212 -0.48 7.69 -1.04
N ASP A 213 -0.86 8.38 0.03
CA ASP A 213 0.08 8.84 1.06
C ASP A 213 0.66 7.66 1.86
N LYS A 214 -0.16 6.66 2.20
CA LYS A 214 0.28 5.41 2.83
C LYS A 214 1.24 4.66 1.92
N LEU A 215 0.86 4.46 0.65
CA LEU A 215 1.72 3.81 -0.34
C LEU A 215 3.05 4.53 -0.49
N LYS A 216 3.04 5.85 -0.59
CA LYS A 216 4.27 6.65 -0.70
C LYS A 216 5.21 6.46 0.47
N ALA A 217 4.65 6.32 1.67
CA ALA A 217 5.44 6.14 2.89
C ALA A 217 6.06 4.75 3.00
N SER A 218 5.37 3.70 2.53
CA SER A 218 5.78 2.31 2.71
C SER A 218 6.43 1.71 1.47
N ASP A 219 5.90 2.02 0.27
CA ASP A 219 6.32 1.45 -1.01
C ASP A 219 6.59 2.56 -2.06
N PRO A 220 7.60 3.43 -1.82
CA PRO A 220 7.87 4.58 -2.69
C PRO A 220 8.21 4.19 -4.13
N ASP A 221 8.77 3.01 -4.36
CA ASP A 221 9.11 2.51 -5.70
C ASP A 221 7.84 2.20 -6.52
N ILE A 222 6.81 1.63 -5.90
CA ILE A 222 5.51 1.40 -6.55
C ILE A 222 4.80 2.73 -6.76
N TYR A 223 4.82 3.61 -5.75
CA TYR A 223 4.26 4.96 -5.86
C TYR A 223 4.83 5.75 -7.05
N ALA A 224 6.14 5.68 -7.28
CA ALA A 224 6.79 6.37 -8.39
C ALA A 224 6.36 5.85 -9.79
N LYS A 225 5.83 4.63 -9.86
CA LYS A 225 5.40 3.96 -11.10
C LYS A 225 3.90 4.11 -11.36
N LEU A 226 3.16 4.73 -10.45
CA LEU A 226 1.72 4.90 -10.57
C LEU A 226 1.34 5.73 -11.79
N GLY A 227 0.30 5.28 -12.44
CA GLY A 227 -0.47 6.00 -13.46
C GLY A 227 -1.95 5.67 -13.31
N THR A 228 -2.77 6.17 -14.20
CA THR A 228 -4.20 5.86 -14.24
C THR A 228 -4.70 5.76 -15.66
N ALA A 229 -5.64 4.85 -15.92
CA ALA A 229 -6.41 4.74 -17.15
C ALA A 229 -7.72 5.52 -17.09
N GLY A 230 -8.01 6.15 -15.95
CA GLY A 230 -9.17 7.00 -15.75
C GLY A 230 -9.96 6.69 -14.50
N ALA A 231 -10.86 7.60 -14.15
CA ALA A 231 -11.75 7.46 -13.01
C ALA A 231 -13.20 7.78 -13.38
N LEU A 232 -13.60 9.05 -13.50
CA LEU A 232 -14.97 9.41 -13.85
C LEU A 232 -15.25 9.17 -15.35
N CYS A 233 -16.21 8.27 -15.61
CA CYS A 233 -16.61 7.91 -16.97
C CYS A 233 -18.04 7.37 -16.95
N ALA A 234 -19.03 8.21 -17.29
CA ALA A 234 -20.44 7.77 -17.29
C ALA A 234 -20.76 6.98 -18.56
N ARG A 235 -20.85 5.64 -18.41
CA ARG A 235 -21.12 4.67 -19.49
C ARG A 235 -21.70 3.38 -18.97
N PHE A 236 -22.21 2.56 -19.85
CA PHE A 236 -22.47 1.15 -19.55
C PHE A 236 -21.16 0.39 -19.33
N ILE A 237 -21.24 -0.72 -18.59
CA ILE A 237 -20.18 -1.72 -18.54
C ILE A 237 -19.98 -2.25 -19.97
N ARG A 238 -18.75 -2.48 -20.39
CA ARG A 238 -18.44 -3.04 -21.72
C ARG A 238 -19.11 -4.39 -21.89
N GLY A 239 -19.91 -4.54 -22.95
CA GLY A 239 -20.69 -5.73 -23.22
C GLY A 239 -22.07 -5.75 -22.57
N SER A 240 -22.46 -4.73 -21.80
CA SER A 240 -23.79 -4.58 -21.22
C SER A 240 -24.55 -3.40 -21.83
N SER A 241 -25.85 -3.54 -21.97
CA SER A 241 -26.79 -2.46 -22.35
C SER A 241 -27.64 -1.99 -21.17
N THR A 242 -27.49 -2.59 -19.99
CA THR A 242 -28.31 -2.32 -18.80
C THR A 242 -27.50 -1.98 -17.56
N SER A 243 -26.31 -2.56 -17.41
CA SER A 243 -25.47 -2.34 -16.24
C SER A 243 -24.55 -1.14 -16.43
N ILE A 244 -24.62 -0.21 -15.48
CA ILE A 244 -23.82 1.03 -15.48
C ILE A 244 -22.51 0.77 -14.75
N SER A 245 -21.42 1.21 -15.35
CA SER A 245 -20.09 1.15 -14.73
C SER A 245 -20.00 2.07 -13.51
N ASN A 246 -19.41 1.62 -12.41
CA ASN A 246 -19.23 2.43 -11.18
C ASN A 246 -18.33 3.65 -11.38
N HIS A 247 -17.54 3.69 -12.44
CA HIS A 247 -16.89 4.92 -12.90
C HIS A 247 -17.89 6.05 -13.18
N SER A 248 -19.14 5.72 -13.51
CA SER A 248 -20.17 6.72 -13.82
C SER A 248 -20.51 7.62 -12.63
N TRP A 249 -20.28 7.14 -11.41
CA TRP A 249 -20.48 7.93 -10.20
C TRP A 249 -19.23 8.64 -9.69
N GLY A 250 -18.07 8.43 -10.34
CA GLY A 250 -16.80 9.01 -9.89
C GLY A 250 -16.30 8.43 -8.56
N THR A 251 -16.62 7.16 -8.30
CA THR A 251 -16.25 6.39 -7.11
C THR A 251 -15.37 5.20 -7.43
N ALA A 252 -14.90 5.09 -8.67
CA ALA A 252 -13.99 4.05 -9.13
C ALA A 252 -12.81 4.66 -9.90
N ILE A 253 -11.69 3.96 -9.91
CA ILE A 253 -10.45 4.33 -10.61
C ILE A 253 -9.78 3.09 -11.17
N ASP A 254 -9.21 3.21 -12.37
CA ASP A 254 -8.32 2.23 -12.97
C ASP A 254 -6.88 2.68 -12.83
N ILE A 255 -6.06 1.89 -12.15
CA ILE A 255 -4.64 2.14 -11.89
C ILE A 255 -3.78 1.45 -12.94
N THR A 256 -2.76 2.14 -13.41
CA THR A 256 -1.69 1.58 -14.25
C THR A 256 -0.37 1.61 -13.49
N LEU A 257 0.51 0.67 -13.78
CA LEU A 257 1.88 0.66 -13.31
C LEU A 257 2.81 0.78 -14.51
N GLU A 258 3.76 1.72 -14.47
CA GLU A 258 4.68 2.01 -15.59
C GLU A 258 3.93 2.32 -16.91
N LYS A 259 2.72 2.92 -16.81
CA LYS A 259 1.81 3.20 -17.94
C LYS A 259 1.28 1.93 -18.64
N GLN A 260 1.40 0.76 -18.00
CA GLN A 260 0.87 -0.48 -18.51
C GLN A 260 -0.44 -0.84 -17.81
N LEU A 261 -1.43 -1.21 -18.60
CA LEU A 261 -2.68 -1.78 -18.11
C LEU A 261 -2.46 -3.24 -17.74
N ASP A 262 -3.14 -3.68 -16.70
CA ASP A 262 -3.25 -5.10 -16.40
C ASP A 262 -4.18 -5.79 -17.40
N GLY A 263 -3.98 -7.07 -17.66
CA GLY A 263 -4.86 -7.86 -18.52
C GLY A 263 -6.24 -7.98 -17.92
N PHE A 264 -7.28 -7.81 -18.73
CA PHE A 264 -8.66 -7.92 -18.28
C PHE A 264 -9.19 -9.33 -18.50
N GLY A 265 -9.46 -10.07 -17.45
CA GLY A 265 -9.99 -11.44 -17.52
C GLY A 265 -8.95 -12.45 -17.98
N ASP A 266 -7.67 -12.22 -17.74
CA ASP A 266 -6.56 -13.10 -18.15
C ASP A 266 -6.12 -14.08 -17.05
N GLY A 267 -6.79 -14.06 -15.90
CA GLY A 267 -6.49 -14.93 -14.76
C GLY A 267 -5.25 -14.54 -13.96
N GLY A 268 -4.63 -13.40 -14.27
CA GLY A 268 -3.43 -12.88 -13.65
C GLY A 268 -3.60 -11.51 -12.99
N THR A 269 -2.51 -10.97 -12.47
CA THR A 269 -2.42 -9.57 -12.04
C THR A 269 -0.96 -9.15 -11.89
N GLN A 270 -0.69 -7.89 -12.13
CA GLN A 270 0.61 -7.29 -11.86
C GLN A 270 0.88 -7.30 -10.33
N PHE A 271 2.10 -7.67 -9.93
CA PHE A 271 2.47 -7.77 -8.51
C PHE A 271 2.24 -6.46 -7.73
N GLY A 272 2.50 -5.32 -8.34
CA GLY A 272 2.27 -4.03 -7.69
C GLY A 272 0.80 -3.74 -7.39
N LEU A 273 -0.15 -4.30 -8.16
CA LEU A 273 -1.58 -4.17 -7.87
C LEU A 273 -2.01 -4.99 -6.65
N LEU A 274 -1.33 -6.11 -6.35
CA LEU A 274 -1.52 -6.85 -5.10
C LEU A 274 -1.14 -6.02 -3.87
N ILE A 275 -0.03 -5.29 -3.96
CA ILE A 275 0.42 -4.40 -2.88
C ILE A 275 -0.57 -3.24 -2.73
N LEU A 276 -0.96 -2.62 -3.84
CA LEU A 276 -1.97 -1.55 -3.85
C LEU A 276 -3.29 -2.00 -3.21
N ALA A 277 -3.73 -3.23 -3.46
CA ALA A 277 -4.98 -3.75 -2.94
C ALA A 277 -5.03 -3.75 -1.40
N GLU A 278 -3.91 -3.88 -0.70
CA GLU A 278 -3.86 -3.76 0.76
C GLU A 278 -4.26 -2.36 1.21
N TYR A 279 -3.64 -1.32 0.64
CA TYR A 279 -3.92 0.07 0.99
C TYR A 279 -5.33 0.51 0.61
N PHE A 280 -5.83 0.07 -0.54
CA PHE A 280 -7.20 0.35 -0.96
C PHE A 280 -8.23 -0.35 -0.05
N ASN A 281 -8.00 -1.62 0.30
CA ASN A 281 -8.88 -2.35 1.21
C ASN A 281 -8.91 -1.73 2.62
N GLU A 282 -7.78 -1.24 3.14
CA GLU A 282 -7.74 -0.53 4.43
C GLU A 282 -8.63 0.71 4.44
N GLU A 283 -8.76 1.39 3.31
CA GLU A 283 -9.64 2.56 3.15
C GLU A 283 -11.05 2.19 2.68
N GLY A 284 -11.39 0.89 2.66
CA GLY A 284 -12.72 0.40 2.33
C GLY A 284 -13.08 0.45 0.86
N TRP A 285 -12.08 0.33 -0.02
CA TRP A 285 -12.28 0.18 -1.46
C TRP A 285 -12.26 -1.30 -1.84
N PHE A 286 -13.18 -1.69 -2.71
CA PHE A 286 -13.24 -3.02 -3.29
C PHE A 286 -12.24 -3.13 -4.45
N TRP A 287 -11.47 -4.21 -4.50
CA TRP A 287 -10.55 -4.51 -5.60
C TRP A 287 -11.21 -5.44 -6.62
N GLY A 288 -11.25 -5.03 -7.89
CA GLY A 288 -11.96 -5.72 -8.95
C GLY A 288 -11.35 -7.07 -9.38
N ALA A 289 -10.12 -7.38 -8.97
CA ALA A 289 -9.56 -8.72 -9.14
C ALA A 289 -10.40 -9.84 -8.49
N ALA A 290 -11.25 -9.50 -7.51
CA ALA A 290 -12.13 -10.46 -6.85
C ALA A 290 -13.50 -10.63 -7.52
N TYR A 291 -13.76 -10.00 -8.65
CA TYR A 291 -15.00 -10.26 -9.41
C TYR A 291 -15.15 -11.74 -9.73
N ASN A 292 -16.37 -12.25 -9.63
CA ASN A 292 -16.63 -13.70 -9.75
C ASN A 292 -16.40 -14.22 -11.15
N SER A 293 -16.88 -13.51 -12.16
CA SER A 293 -16.90 -13.97 -13.54
C SER A 293 -15.67 -13.57 -14.33
N ARG A 294 -15.09 -12.40 -14.05
CA ARG A 294 -14.02 -11.83 -14.84
C ARG A 294 -13.26 -10.81 -14.00
N GLU A 295 -12.03 -11.11 -13.65
CA GLU A 295 -11.20 -10.20 -12.85
C GLU A 295 -10.88 -8.93 -13.63
N ASP A 296 -10.79 -7.84 -12.87
CA ASP A 296 -10.35 -6.52 -13.35
C ASP A 296 -9.38 -5.96 -12.32
N SER A 297 -8.13 -6.39 -12.39
CA SER A 297 -7.15 -6.13 -11.34
C SER A 297 -6.70 -4.67 -11.30
N MET A 298 -6.84 -3.92 -12.39
CA MET A 298 -6.54 -2.48 -12.40
C MET A 298 -7.64 -1.66 -11.72
N HIS A 299 -8.85 -2.22 -11.56
CA HIS A 299 -10.04 -1.55 -11.07
C HIS A 299 -10.15 -1.56 -9.55
N PHE A 300 -10.30 -0.37 -8.98
CA PHE A 300 -10.61 -0.14 -7.56
C PHE A 300 -11.85 0.73 -7.45
N GLU A 301 -12.79 0.34 -6.61
CA GLU A 301 -14.04 1.09 -6.40
C GLU A 301 -14.38 1.19 -4.91
N VAL A 302 -14.99 2.30 -4.52
CA VAL A 302 -15.40 2.52 -3.12
C VAL A 302 -16.44 1.49 -2.73
N GLY A 303 -16.19 0.71 -1.66
CA GLY A 303 -17.09 -0.34 -1.18
C GLY A 303 -18.43 0.20 -0.66
N GLU A 304 -19.44 -0.65 -0.65
CA GLU A 304 -20.80 -0.28 -0.22
C GLU A 304 -20.83 0.28 1.21
N GLU A 305 -20.06 -0.32 2.12
CA GLU A 305 -20.00 0.08 3.54
C GLU A 305 -19.45 1.51 3.66
N THR A 306 -18.41 1.83 2.89
CA THR A 306 -17.79 3.16 2.84
C THR A 306 -18.73 4.20 2.25
N LEU A 307 -19.45 3.87 1.17
CA LEU A 307 -20.46 4.76 0.59
C LEU A 307 -21.60 5.06 1.59
N ARG A 308 -22.10 4.06 2.29
CA ARG A 308 -23.13 4.22 3.32
C ARG A 308 -22.64 5.07 4.49
N LYS A 309 -21.39 4.87 4.92
CA LYS A 309 -20.74 5.70 5.93
C LYS A 309 -20.68 7.16 5.49
N TRP A 310 -20.20 7.43 4.28
CA TRP A 310 -20.13 8.81 3.76
C TRP A 310 -21.50 9.46 3.61
N GLN A 311 -22.52 8.69 3.23
CA GLN A 311 -23.90 9.17 3.20
C GLN A 311 -24.40 9.55 4.60
N ALA A 312 -24.16 8.70 5.61
CA ALA A 312 -24.54 8.98 6.99
C ALA A 312 -23.81 10.19 7.58
N GLU A 313 -22.59 10.46 7.13
CA GLU A 313 -21.77 11.61 7.51
C GLU A 313 -22.11 12.89 6.72
N GLY A 314 -23.06 12.84 5.80
CA GLY A 314 -23.45 13.98 4.96
C GLY A 314 -22.38 14.43 3.95
N LYS A 315 -21.48 13.53 3.58
CA LYS A 315 -20.42 13.80 2.59
C LYS A 315 -20.86 13.55 1.14
N LEU A 316 -21.99 12.82 0.97
CA LEU A 316 -22.58 12.47 -0.32
C LEU A 316 -23.96 13.09 -0.53
#